data_0b244fb7a5de87874b79a1b4af6b090c
#
_entry.id   0b244fb7a5de87874b79a1b4af6b090c
#
_cell.length_a   1.000
_cell.length_b   1.000
_cell.length_c   1.000
_cell.angle_alpha   90.00
_cell.angle_beta   90.00
_cell.angle_gamma   90.00
#
_symmetry.space_group_name_H-M   'P 1'
#
loop_
_entity.id
_entity.type
_entity.pdbx_description
1 polymer ?
#
loop_
_entity_poly.entity_id
_entity_poly.type
_entity_poly.pdbx_seq_one_letter_code
_entity_poly.pdbx_strand_id
1 'polypeptide(L)'
;MAGVFEGLKNSLLNVLPVGTAPQADAADAAEAVSDHEAQSEDVGKPQQVQHVFPKAPEDIAGSLTNSLDNEFYEIRVVPAKGYGSFALKELKRGTRILSEPPLLAISNPDYLTSDIEEAFATLSEDKQKVYWGLASSHGQDPKKWPSHIHESVKGHEAQRIKEQHNARIGKEPSLLSIFQNNCMEMGKGTGIFPNASRFNHSCSPNASFNWNENIQRETIHIIHDVKAGEQITFSYCDMTHEKTLRAWELKHYGFTCDCLACIRDEDDEDGVAREGVDRRYRIAELDQTTSYLRGANLEIGVREPEFVKQLLELAVLHMEIGDYSMRLANIYTDLALACEFAEDFKNGQDMAANALRIKRDCQGDDSPDFEKYKVILKRLHRSYKASQDA
;
A
#
# COMPACT_ATOMS: atom_id res chain seq x y z
N MET A 1 -16.61 -26.25 -14.80
CA MET A 1 -15.85 -25.42 -13.84
C MET A 1 -14.82 -26.19 -13.02
N ALA A 2 -15.14 -27.37 -12.48
CA ALA A 2 -14.16 -28.16 -11.71
C ALA A 2 -12.81 -28.37 -12.43
N GLY A 3 -12.80 -28.64 -13.73
CA GLY A 3 -11.57 -28.82 -14.50
C GLY A 3 -10.71 -27.55 -14.71
N VAL A 4 -11.31 -26.34 -14.65
CA VAL A 4 -10.57 -25.07 -14.74
C VAL A 4 -9.82 -24.80 -13.44
N PHE A 5 -10.42 -25.09 -12.29
CA PHE A 5 -9.78 -24.96 -10.99
C PHE A 5 -8.67 -25.99 -10.76
N GLU A 6 -8.81 -27.20 -11.28
CA GLU A 6 -7.82 -28.28 -11.08
C GLU A 6 -6.53 -28.04 -11.90
N GLY A 7 -6.63 -27.54 -13.11
CA GLY A 7 -5.47 -27.18 -13.95
C GLY A 7 -4.67 -25.99 -13.41
N LEU A 8 -5.33 -25.03 -12.76
CA LEU A 8 -4.73 -23.84 -12.21
C LEU A 8 -4.26 -23.99 -10.76
N LYS A 9 -4.80 -24.98 -10.03
CA LYS A 9 -4.34 -25.38 -8.70
C LYS A 9 -2.85 -25.72 -8.68
N ASN A 10 -2.37 -26.40 -9.72
CA ASN A 10 -0.95 -26.73 -9.85
C ASN A 10 -0.08 -25.48 -10.11
N SER A 11 -0.60 -24.48 -10.82
CA SER A 11 0.11 -23.22 -11.06
C SER A 11 0.15 -22.34 -9.79
N LEU A 12 -0.96 -22.21 -9.05
CA LEU A 12 -1.03 -21.48 -7.80
C LEU A 12 -0.18 -22.11 -6.68
N LEU A 13 -0.15 -23.45 -6.59
CA LEU A 13 0.67 -24.16 -5.61
C LEU A 13 2.17 -24.13 -5.94
N ASN A 14 2.53 -24.02 -7.23
CA ASN A 14 3.93 -23.96 -7.67
C ASN A 14 4.53 -22.54 -7.57
N VAL A 15 3.70 -21.48 -7.53
CA VAL A 15 4.14 -20.07 -7.42
C VAL A 15 4.17 -19.58 -5.96
N LEU A 16 3.52 -20.30 -5.05
CA LEU A 16 3.72 -20.03 -3.62
C LEU A 16 5.19 -20.36 -3.28
N PRO A 17 5.98 -19.38 -2.80
CA PRO A 17 7.31 -19.72 -2.30
C PRO A 17 7.13 -20.83 -1.27
N VAL A 18 7.91 -21.93 -1.42
CA VAL A 18 8.00 -23.04 -0.48
C VAL A 18 8.67 -22.49 0.79
N GLY A 19 7.90 -21.79 1.56
CA GLY A 19 8.17 -21.19 2.83
C GLY A 19 6.89 -21.28 3.63
N THR A 20 6.58 -22.53 4.02
CA THR A 20 5.73 -22.89 5.15
C THR A 20 4.42 -22.11 5.31
N ALA A 21 3.38 -22.58 4.63
CA ALA A 21 2.08 -22.59 5.28
C ALA A 21 1.63 -24.06 5.35
N PRO A 22 1.56 -24.68 6.54
CA PRO A 22 0.94 -25.98 6.72
C PRO A 22 -0.53 -25.90 6.29
N GLN A 23 -1.07 -27.00 5.81
CA GLN A 23 -2.52 -27.14 5.57
C GLN A 23 -3.40 -26.87 6.84
N ALA A 24 -2.77 -26.66 7.99
CA ALA A 24 -3.39 -26.27 9.25
C ALA A 24 -3.97 -24.83 9.25
N ASP A 25 -3.46 -23.91 8.41
CA ASP A 25 -3.78 -22.48 8.54
C ASP A 25 -5.22 -22.10 8.18
N ALA A 26 -5.90 -22.87 7.32
CA ALA A 26 -7.29 -22.55 6.96
C ALA A 26 -8.28 -22.96 8.06
N ALA A 27 -8.01 -24.08 8.73
CA ALA A 27 -8.81 -24.53 9.86
C ALA A 27 -8.51 -23.68 11.11
N ASP A 28 -7.23 -23.39 11.37
CA ASP A 28 -6.79 -22.54 12.48
C ASP A 28 -7.27 -21.08 12.32
N ALA A 29 -7.27 -20.55 11.07
CA ALA A 29 -7.84 -19.23 10.81
C ALA A 29 -9.35 -19.17 11.01
N ALA A 30 -10.07 -20.26 10.75
CA ALA A 30 -11.50 -20.37 10.98
C ALA A 30 -11.83 -20.58 12.47
N GLU A 31 -10.99 -21.32 13.21
CA GLU A 31 -11.13 -21.53 14.65
C GLU A 31 -10.68 -20.30 15.46
N ALA A 32 -9.60 -19.64 15.10
CA ALA A 32 -9.17 -18.38 15.72
C ALA A 32 -10.23 -17.26 15.60
N VAL A 33 -11.13 -17.36 14.61
CA VAL A 33 -12.26 -16.45 14.43
C VAL A 33 -13.43 -16.81 15.35
N SER A 34 -13.51 -18.05 15.88
CA SER A 34 -14.64 -18.48 16.76
C SER A 34 -14.44 -18.15 18.23
N ASP A 35 -13.18 -18.00 18.70
CA ASP A 35 -12.91 -17.93 20.16
C ASP A 35 -12.81 -16.49 20.72
N HIS A 36 -12.89 -15.46 19.88
CA HIS A 36 -12.81 -14.06 20.33
C HIS A 36 -14.14 -13.33 20.54
N GLU A 37 -15.28 -14.03 20.61
CA GLU A 37 -16.59 -13.41 20.90
C GLU A 37 -16.92 -13.24 22.41
N ALA A 38 -16.02 -13.59 23.30
CA ALA A 38 -16.31 -13.52 24.73
C ALA A 38 -15.14 -12.94 25.53
N GLN A 39 -14.84 -11.67 25.41
CA GLN A 39 -14.29 -10.86 26.49
C GLN A 39 -14.33 -9.38 26.08
N SER A 40 -15.37 -8.66 26.49
CA SER A 40 -15.37 -7.22 26.59
C SER A 40 -14.55 -6.85 27.82
N GLU A 41 -13.23 -6.73 27.67
CA GLU A 41 -12.42 -6.09 28.68
C GLU A 41 -12.31 -4.60 28.38
N ASP A 42 -12.56 -3.84 29.44
CA ASP A 42 -12.45 -2.41 29.60
C ASP A 42 -11.21 -1.86 28.86
N VAL A 43 -11.43 -1.23 27.70
CA VAL A 43 -10.36 -0.59 26.94
C VAL A 43 -9.93 0.63 27.71
N GLY A 44 -8.92 0.47 28.54
CA GLY A 44 -8.22 1.58 29.18
C GLY A 44 -7.91 2.66 28.15
N LYS A 45 -8.18 3.92 28.53
CA LYS A 45 -7.90 5.10 27.70
C LYS A 45 -6.55 4.97 27.02
N PRO A 46 -6.45 5.20 25.70
CA PRO A 46 -5.18 5.09 24.98
C PRO A 46 -4.15 5.99 25.69
N GLN A 47 -3.07 5.38 26.13
CA GLN A 47 -1.90 6.14 26.60
C GLN A 47 -1.45 7.00 25.42
N GLN A 48 -1.44 8.31 25.61
CA GLN A 48 -0.86 9.24 24.65
C GLN A 48 0.64 8.91 24.55
N VAL A 49 1.02 8.19 23.50
CA VAL A 49 2.41 8.05 23.13
C VAL A 49 2.89 9.43 22.72
N GLN A 50 3.77 10.03 23.53
CA GLN A 50 4.39 11.30 23.15
C GLN A 50 5.38 11.01 22.01
N HIS A 51 4.95 11.23 20.77
CA HIS A 51 5.83 11.15 19.61
C HIS A 51 6.87 12.28 19.69
N VAL A 52 8.13 11.92 19.84
CA VAL A 52 9.24 12.86 19.71
C VAL A 52 9.49 13.07 18.21
N PHE A 53 9.00 14.20 17.70
CA PHE A 53 9.23 14.56 16.30
C PHE A 53 10.71 14.92 16.08
N PRO A 54 11.30 14.54 14.94
CA PRO A 54 12.66 14.97 14.61
C PRO A 54 12.70 16.50 14.49
N LYS A 55 13.75 17.11 15.06
CA LYS A 55 14.01 18.55 14.94
C LYS A 55 14.39 18.91 13.49
N ALA A 56 14.42 20.21 13.20
CA ALA A 56 14.80 20.75 11.89
C ALA A 56 16.16 20.23 11.38
N PRO A 57 16.43 20.21 10.06
CA PRO A 57 17.58 19.53 9.45
C PRO A 57 18.95 19.86 10.04
N GLU A 58 19.16 21.06 10.53
CA GLU A 58 20.44 21.49 11.13
C GLU A 58 20.72 20.85 12.49
N ASP A 59 19.65 20.52 13.23
CA ASP A 59 19.74 19.81 14.52
C ASP A 59 19.63 18.28 14.37
N ILE A 60 19.21 17.80 13.20
CA ILE A 60 18.91 16.38 12.95
C ILE A 60 20.17 15.54 12.85
N ALA A 61 21.29 16.10 12.38
CA ALA A 61 22.57 15.37 12.27
C ALA A 61 23.08 14.81 13.61
N GLY A 62 22.64 15.38 14.74
CA GLY A 62 22.98 14.89 16.09
C GLY A 62 21.86 14.14 16.81
N SER A 63 20.63 14.18 16.32
CA SER A 63 19.42 13.67 17.00
C SER A 63 18.64 12.61 16.19
N LEU A 64 19.19 12.13 15.07
CA LEU A 64 18.64 11.00 14.29
C LEU A 64 18.78 9.66 15.03
N THR A 65 19.22 9.70 16.26
CA THR A 65 19.22 8.55 17.13
C THR A 65 17.81 8.38 17.71
N ASN A 66 17.08 7.46 17.10
CA ASN A 66 16.00 6.76 17.74
C ASN A 66 14.88 7.63 18.31
N SER A 67 13.74 7.63 17.69
CA SER A 67 12.50 7.75 18.44
C SER A 67 12.64 6.79 19.62
N LEU A 68 12.75 7.32 20.84
CA LEU A 68 13.04 6.55 22.05
C LEU A 68 12.05 5.41 22.32
N ASP A 69 10.96 5.32 21.54
CA ASP A 69 9.88 4.32 21.67
C ASP A 69 9.74 3.41 20.45
N ASN A 70 10.61 3.53 19.44
CA ASN A 70 10.52 2.71 18.24
C ASN A 70 11.54 1.56 18.27
N GLU A 71 11.07 0.37 18.57
CA GLU A 71 11.88 -0.85 18.60
C GLU A 71 12.07 -1.52 17.23
N PHE A 72 11.43 -1.01 16.16
CA PHE A 72 11.35 -1.69 14.86
C PHE A 72 12.38 -1.17 13.86
N TYR A 73 12.59 0.14 13.80
CA TYR A 73 13.47 0.76 12.80
C TYR A 73 14.18 2.00 13.33
N GLU A 74 15.26 2.36 12.68
CA GLU A 74 15.94 3.63 12.86
C GLU A 74 15.98 4.44 11.56
N ILE A 75 16.13 5.76 11.68
CA ILE A 75 16.24 6.65 10.54
C ILE A 75 17.71 6.94 10.28
N ARG A 76 18.18 6.70 9.05
CA ARG A 76 19.57 6.94 8.61
C ARG A 76 19.59 7.85 7.39
N VAL A 77 20.70 8.56 7.19
CA VAL A 77 20.98 9.28 5.95
C VAL A 77 21.23 8.27 4.83
N VAL A 78 20.54 8.47 3.70
CA VAL A 78 20.72 7.71 2.47
C VAL A 78 21.29 8.66 1.41
N PRO A 79 22.51 8.42 0.87
CA PRO A 79 23.08 9.28 -0.17
C PRO A 79 22.12 9.51 -1.33
N ALA A 80 21.98 10.75 -1.75
CA ALA A 80 21.08 11.22 -2.83
C ALA A 80 19.57 10.99 -2.62
N LYS A 81 19.13 10.41 -1.47
CA LYS A 81 17.72 10.13 -1.15
C LYS A 81 17.26 10.77 0.18
N GLY A 82 18.12 11.56 0.83
CA GLY A 82 17.82 12.17 2.12
C GLY A 82 17.87 11.17 3.27
N TYR A 83 16.73 10.84 3.83
CA TYR A 83 16.62 9.89 4.96
C TYR A 83 15.88 8.63 4.54
N GLY A 84 16.17 7.51 5.22
CA GLY A 84 15.48 6.26 5.04
C GLY A 84 15.31 5.51 6.36
N SER A 85 14.32 4.65 6.47
CA SER A 85 14.02 3.82 7.63
C SER A 85 14.66 2.44 7.45
N PHE A 86 15.40 1.97 8.47
CA PHE A 86 16.15 0.70 8.44
C PHE A 86 15.75 -0.18 9.61
N ALA A 87 15.49 -1.44 9.37
CA ALA A 87 15.07 -2.38 10.41
C ALA A 87 16.15 -2.57 11.49
N LEU A 88 15.78 -2.44 12.76
CA LEU A 88 16.67 -2.69 13.91
C LEU A 88 16.82 -4.18 14.21
N LYS A 89 15.82 -4.98 13.84
CA LYS A 89 15.74 -6.42 14.04
C LYS A 89 15.07 -7.09 12.84
N GLU A 90 15.06 -8.40 12.81
CA GLU A 90 14.24 -9.13 11.86
C GLU A 90 12.75 -8.80 12.09
N LEU A 91 12.04 -8.42 11.01
CA LEU A 91 10.62 -8.07 11.04
C LEU A 91 9.87 -9.06 10.17
N LYS A 92 8.83 -9.66 10.73
CA LYS A 92 7.97 -10.61 10.02
C LYS A 92 6.83 -9.92 9.32
N ARG A 93 6.39 -10.48 8.21
CA ARG A 93 5.18 -10.06 7.49
C ARG A 93 4.00 -9.95 8.46
N GLY A 94 3.18 -8.92 8.30
CA GLY A 94 2.04 -8.60 9.16
C GLY A 94 2.40 -7.74 10.38
N THR A 95 3.70 -7.52 10.68
CA THR A 95 4.10 -6.66 11.79
C THR A 95 3.74 -5.20 11.49
N ARG A 96 2.92 -4.57 12.33
CA ARG A 96 2.70 -3.11 12.32
C ARG A 96 3.89 -2.43 12.96
N ILE A 97 4.60 -1.62 12.21
CA ILE A 97 5.81 -0.92 12.66
C ILE A 97 5.59 0.56 12.93
N LEU A 98 4.49 1.12 12.43
CA LEU A 98 4.12 2.52 12.66
C LEU A 98 2.61 2.64 12.81
N SER A 99 2.19 3.55 13.72
CA SER A 99 0.82 4.04 13.86
C SER A 99 0.89 5.51 14.24
N GLU A 100 0.65 6.42 13.29
CA GLU A 100 0.94 7.84 13.42
C GLU A 100 -0.31 8.71 13.15
N PRO A 101 -0.67 9.66 14.03
CA PRO A 101 -1.69 10.64 13.71
C PRO A 101 -1.15 11.68 12.73
N PRO A 102 -2.00 12.36 11.92
CA PRO A 102 -1.53 13.39 11.02
C PRO A 102 -0.95 14.58 11.78
N LEU A 103 0.18 15.11 11.32
CA LEU A 103 0.70 16.41 11.75
C LEU A 103 -0.19 17.54 11.25
N LEU A 104 -0.60 17.44 9.99
CA LEU A 104 -1.45 18.36 9.27
C LEU A 104 -2.36 17.56 8.34
N ALA A 105 -3.63 17.94 8.25
CA ALA A 105 -4.63 17.26 7.41
C ALA A 105 -5.42 18.28 6.59
N ILE A 106 -5.66 17.94 5.32
CA ILE A 106 -6.49 18.69 4.38
C ILE A 106 -7.63 17.80 3.94
N SER A 107 -8.86 18.22 4.19
CA SER A 107 -10.05 17.42 3.87
C SER A 107 -10.42 17.44 2.38
N ASN A 108 -9.91 18.42 1.61
CA ASN A 108 -10.17 18.57 0.19
C ASN A 108 -9.00 17.98 -0.61
N PRO A 109 -9.20 16.95 -1.46
CA PRO A 109 -8.15 16.43 -2.32
C PRO A 109 -7.69 17.42 -3.40
N ASP A 110 -8.55 18.39 -3.77
CA ASP A 110 -8.27 19.45 -4.75
C ASP A 110 -7.75 20.74 -4.09
N TYR A 111 -6.88 20.59 -3.09
CA TYR A 111 -6.35 21.69 -2.28
C TYR A 111 -5.55 22.72 -3.09
N LEU A 112 -5.60 23.95 -2.62
CA LEU A 112 -4.74 25.07 -3.03
C LEU A 112 -3.69 25.38 -1.94
N THR A 113 -2.76 26.26 -2.25
CA THR A 113 -1.76 26.75 -1.27
C THR A 113 -2.42 27.35 -0.04
N SER A 114 -3.52 28.10 -0.23
CA SER A 114 -4.30 28.70 0.86
C SER A 114 -4.83 27.69 1.88
N ASP A 115 -5.26 26.51 1.43
CA ASP A 115 -5.77 25.48 2.33
C ASP A 115 -4.65 24.93 3.23
N ILE A 116 -3.45 24.82 2.67
CA ILE A 116 -2.26 24.40 3.43
C ILE A 116 -1.82 25.48 4.39
N GLU A 117 -1.81 26.74 3.97
CA GLU A 117 -1.46 27.90 4.80
C GLU A 117 -2.41 28.03 6.01
N GLU A 118 -3.70 27.88 5.78
CA GLU A 118 -4.71 27.90 6.85
C GLU A 118 -4.49 26.77 7.85
N ALA A 119 -4.33 25.53 7.37
CA ALA A 119 -4.06 24.38 8.24
C ALA A 119 -2.71 24.51 8.97
N PHE A 120 -1.66 24.98 8.30
CA PHE A 120 -0.34 25.19 8.88
C PHE A 120 -0.35 26.26 9.99
N ALA A 121 -1.12 27.33 9.82
CA ALA A 121 -1.25 28.40 10.82
C ALA A 121 -1.86 27.90 12.15
N THR A 122 -2.58 26.79 12.15
CA THR A 122 -3.13 26.19 13.38
C THR A 122 -2.10 25.39 14.18
N LEU A 123 -0.95 25.08 13.59
CA LEU A 123 0.08 24.28 14.25
C LEU A 123 0.85 25.11 15.29
N SER A 124 1.25 24.46 16.39
CA SER A 124 2.22 25.04 17.33
C SER A 124 3.58 25.25 16.64
N GLU A 125 4.41 26.17 17.17
CA GLU A 125 5.74 26.46 16.64
C GLU A 125 6.61 25.20 16.49
N ASP A 126 6.55 24.27 17.44
CA ASP A 126 7.32 23.03 17.36
C ASP A 126 6.83 22.12 16.23
N LYS A 127 5.52 22.04 16.02
CA LYS A 127 4.93 21.31 14.88
C LYS A 127 5.27 21.97 13.54
N GLN A 128 5.31 23.30 13.48
CA GLN A 128 5.75 24.03 12.29
C GLN A 128 7.22 23.75 11.96
N LYS A 129 8.11 23.68 12.98
CA LYS A 129 9.52 23.29 12.80
C LYS A 129 9.62 21.86 12.23
N VAL A 130 8.82 20.92 12.75
CA VAL A 130 8.77 19.54 12.21
C VAL A 130 8.37 19.54 10.74
N TYR A 131 7.35 20.33 10.36
CA TYR A 131 6.90 20.45 8.99
C TYR A 131 8.01 20.96 8.07
N TRP A 132 8.71 22.04 8.44
CA TRP A 132 9.82 22.61 7.68
C TRP A 132 11.04 21.67 7.59
N GLY A 133 11.15 20.69 8.47
CA GLY A 133 12.18 19.64 8.44
C GLY A 133 11.88 18.48 7.48
N LEU A 134 10.75 18.51 6.76
CA LEU A 134 10.39 17.49 5.79
C LEU A 134 11.04 17.76 4.41
N ALA A 135 11.13 16.73 3.60
CA ALA A 135 11.64 16.83 2.24
C ALA A 135 10.74 17.72 1.37
N SER A 136 11.34 18.42 0.42
CA SER A 136 10.62 19.30 -0.49
C SER A 136 10.93 18.97 -1.94
N SER A 137 9.95 19.04 -2.81
CA SER A 137 10.08 18.81 -4.25
C SER A 137 10.51 20.04 -5.05
N HIS A 138 10.93 21.14 -4.41
CA HIS A 138 11.38 22.36 -5.08
C HIS A 138 12.70 22.20 -5.84
N GLY A 139 13.07 23.20 -6.64
CA GLY A 139 14.36 23.27 -7.34
C GLY A 139 14.47 22.37 -8.57
N GLN A 140 13.37 21.84 -9.07
CA GLN A 140 13.38 21.00 -10.25
C GLN A 140 13.58 21.82 -11.53
N ASP A 141 14.20 21.21 -12.54
CA ASP A 141 14.50 21.85 -13.83
C ASP A 141 13.20 22.27 -14.54
N PRO A 142 12.97 23.58 -14.77
CA PRO A 142 11.77 24.07 -15.45
C PRO A 142 11.57 23.48 -16.85
N LYS A 143 12.64 23.08 -17.53
CA LYS A 143 12.56 22.46 -18.87
C LYS A 143 11.86 21.11 -18.86
N LYS A 144 11.88 20.41 -17.70
CA LYS A 144 11.20 19.11 -17.52
C LYS A 144 9.72 19.28 -17.17
N TRP A 145 9.27 20.51 -16.86
CA TRP A 145 7.93 20.81 -16.39
C TRP A 145 7.28 21.89 -17.27
N PRO A 146 6.54 21.52 -18.32
CA PRO A 146 5.88 22.51 -19.17
C PRO A 146 4.91 23.37 -18.37
N SER A 147 4.96 24.68 -18.60
CA SER A 147 4.11 25.67 -17.92
C SER A 147 2.76 25.89 -18.65
N HIS A 148 2.60 25.29 -19.83
CA HIS A 148 1.37 25.43 -20.60
C HIS A 148 0.24 24.63 -19.98
N ILE A 149 -0.85 25.33 -19.67
CA ILE A 149 -2.11 24.72 -19.23
C ILE A 149 -3.05 24.80 -20.43
N HIS A 150 -3.66 23.66 -20.79
CA HIS A 150 -4.61 23.61 -21.87
C HIS A 150 -5.78 24.57 -21.61
N GLU A 151 -6.21 25.31 -22.64
CA GLU A 151 -7.24 26.35 -22.52
C GLU A 151 -8.62 25.87 -22.02
N SER A 152 -8.89 24.57 -22.12
CA SER A 152 -10.10 23.97 -21.55
C SER A 152 -10.06 23.90 -20.01
N VAL A 153 -8.88 23.93 -19.40
CA VAL A 153 -8.70 23.89 -17.94
C VAL A 153 -8.79 25.31 -17.38
N LYS A 154 -9.79 25.55 -16.55
CA LYS A 154 -10.12 26.90 -16.04
C LYS A 154 -10.41 26.88 -14.54
N GLY A 155 -10.49 28.08 -13.96
CA GLY A 155 -10.88 28.27 -12.58
C GLY A 155 -9.93 27.61 -11.58
N HIS A 156 -10.49 26.95 -10.60
CA HIS A 156 -9.77 26.33 -9.49
C HIS A 156 -8.70 25.35 -9.98
N GLU A 157 -9.00 24.50 -10.95
CA GLU A 157 -8.05 23.51 -11.45
C GLU A 157 -6.85 24.15 -12.17
N ALA A 158 -7.07 25.21 -12.96
CA ALA A 158 -5.97 25.96 -13.58
C ALA A 158 -5.07 26.61 -12.53
N GLN A 159 -5.66 27.16 -11.46
CA GLN A 159 -4.93 27.73 -10.33
C GLN A 159 -4.09 26.68 -9.62
N ARG A 160 -4.70 25.53 -9.27
CA ARG A 160 -4.04 24.39 -8.61
C ARG A 160 -2.82 23.92 -9.39
N ILE A 161 -2.95 23.66 -10.69
CA ILE A 161 -1.86 23.25 -11.57
C ILE A 161 -0.72 24.30 -11.58
N LYS A 162 -1.09 25.59 -11.67
CA LYS A 162 -0.10 26.69 -11.67
C LYS A 162 0.66 26.80 -10.36
N GLU A 163 -0.03 26.70 -9.23
CA GLU A 163 0.57 26.74 -7.90
C GLU A 163 1.53 25.55 -7.70
N GLN A 164 1.09 24.35 -8.04
CA GLN A 164 1.89 23.14 -7.97
C GLN A 164 3.12 23.19 -8.86
N HIS A 165 2.99 23.70 -10.10
CA HIS A 165 4.12 23.93 -10.99
C HIS A 165 5.13 24.90 -10.38
N ASN A 166 4.68 26.05 -9.90
CA ASN A 166 5.53 27.08 -9.31
C ASN A 166 6.26 26.58 -8.04
N ALA A 167 5.57 25.82 -7.19
CA ALA A 167 6.18 25.22 -6.00
C ALA A 167 7.30 24.24 -6.34
N ARG A 168 7.16 23.51 -7.45
CA ARG A 168 8.14 22.51 -7.90
C ARG A 168 9.38 23.12 -8.53
N ILE A 169 9.23 24.17 -9.36
CA ILE A 169 10.36 24.85 -10.01
C ILE A 169 10.93 26.01 -9.18
N GLY A 170 10.31 26.38 -8.08
CA GLY A 170 10.78 27.40 -7.15
C GLY A 170 12.19 27.11 -6.64
N LYS A 171 12.96 28.16 -6.31
CA LYS A 171 14.35 28.01 -5.82
C LYS A 171 14.42 27.61 -4.36
N GLU A 172 13.40 27.96 -3.59
CA GLU A 172 13.32 27.75 -2.14
C GLU A 172 12.14 26.81 -1.80
N PRO A 173 12.22 26.06 -0.70
CA PRO A 173 11.11 25.27 -0.24
C PRO A 173 9.91 26.17 0.12
N SER A 174 8.72 25.70 -0.19
CA SER A 174 7.45 26.32 0.18
C SER A 174 6.56 25.35 0.93
N LEU A 175 5.52 25.83 1.60
CA LEU A 175 4.54 24.96 2.23
C LEU A 175 3.98 23.95 1.22
N LEU A 176 3.63 24.40 0.03
CA LEU A 176 3.08 23.53 -1.01
C LEU A 176 4.11 22.49 -1.52
N SER A 177 5.38 22.88 -1.75
CA SER A 177 6.40 21.93 -2.23
C SER A 177 6.76 20.86 -1.20
N ILE A 178 6.69 21.19 0.09
CA ILE A 178 6.84 20.22 1.18
C ILE A 178 5.60 19.33 1.24
N PHE A 179 4.39 19.92 1.19
CA PHE A 179 3.15 19.15 1.23
C PHE A 179 3.09 18.12 0.12
N GLN A 180 3.31 18.52 -1.12
CA GLN A 180 3.28 17.64 -2.29
C GLN A 180 4.26 16.46 -2.22
N ASN A 181 5.38 16.65 -1.54
CA ASN A 181 6.40 15.61 -1.43
C ASN A 181 6.11 14.59 -0.32
N ASN A 182 5.28 14.93 0.66
CA ASN A 182 5.09 14.12 1.87
C ASN A 182 3.64 13.75 2.16
N CYS A 183 2.66 14.31 1.43
CA CYS A 183 1.26 14.01 1.70
C CYS A 183 0.90 12.57 1.33
N MET A 184 0.11 11.95 2.18
CA MET A 184 -0.45 10.60 1.99
C MET A 184 -1.97 10.68 2.02
N GLU A 185 -2.61 9.75 1.35
CA GLU A 185 -4.06 9.63 1.32
C GLU A 185 -4.61 9.36 2.73
N MET A 186 -5.68 10.07 3.09
CA MET A 186 -6.33 9.96 4.38
C MET A 186 -7.86 9.99 4.19
N GLY A 187 -8.44 8.85 3.88
CA GLY A 187 -9.86 8.74 3.59
C GLY A 187 -10.29 9.61 2.41
N LYS A 188 -10.98 10.72 2.67
CA LYS A 188 -11.42 11.67 1.63
C LYS A 188 -10.46 12.84 1.41
N GLY A 189 -9.40 12.93 2.18
CA GLY A 189 -8.44 14.01 2.14
C GLY A 189 -7.00 13.49 2.11
N THR A 190 -6.06 14.37 2.47
CA THR A 190 -4.64 14.07 2.52
C THR A 190 -4.04 14.58 3.82
N GLY A 191 -3.03 13.88 4.34
CA GLY A 191 -2.34 14.24 5.58
C GLY A 191 -0.83 14.17 5.46
N ILE A 192 -0.14 14.88 6.34
CA ILE A 192 1.31 14.80 6.54
C ILE A 192 1.59 13.96 7.77
N PHE A 193 2.42 12.94 7.60
CA PHE A 193 2.84 12.00 8.64
C PHE A 193 4.37 11.98 8.70
N PRO A 194 4.98 12.74 9.62
CA PRO A 194 6.43 12.99 9.63
C PRO A 194 7.31 11.75 9.70
N ASN A 195 6.90 10.74 10.47
CA ASN A 195 7.65 9.49 10.53
C ASN A 195 7.42 8.62 9.29
N ALA A 196 6.17 8.52 8.81
CA ALA A 196 5.86 7.81 7.57
C ALA A 196 6.59 8.42 6.37
N SER A 197 6.81 9.74 6.34
CA SER A 197 7.58 10.44 5.31
C SER A 197 9.08 10.08 5.27
N ARG A 198 9.58 9.24 6.19
CA ARG A 198 10.98 8.76 6.22
C ARG A 198 11.18 7.40 5.55
N PHE A 199 10.13 6.82 5.03
CA PHE A 199 10.21 5.57 4.29
C PHE A 199 10.37 5.85 2.80
N ASN A 200 11.48 5.41 2.22
CA ASN A 200 11.77 5.62 0.80
C ASN A 200 10.93 4.71 -0.10
N HIS A 201 10.93 5.06 -1.37
CA HIS A 201 10.27 4.31 -2.42
C HIS A 201 11.04 3.07 -2.86
N SER A 202 10.30 2.01 -3.16
CA SER A 202 10.71 0.90 -4.02
C SER A 202 9.53 0.45 -4.88
N CYS A 203 9.78 0.09 -6.14
CA CYS A 203 8.77 -0.58 -6.99
C CYS A 203 8.57 -2.05 -6.62
N SER A 204 9.36 -2.57 -5.67
CA SER A 204 9.22 -3.89 -5.05
C SER A 204 9.35 -3.70 -3.55
N PRO A 205 8.33 -3.11 -2.90
CA PRO A 205 8.38 -2.69 -1.50
C PRO A 205 8.29 -3.89 -0.56
N ASN A 206 8.79 -3.70 0.67
CA ASN A 206 8.65 -4.67 1.75
C ASN A 206 7.68 -4.22 2.85
N ALA A 207 7.07 -3.05 2.69
CA ALA A 207 6.05 -2.53 3.59
C ALA A 207 4.88 -1.91 2.81
N SER A 208 3.74 -1.79 3.46
CA SER A 208 2.54 -1.13 2.96
C SER A 208 2.10 -0.07 3.97
N PHE A 209 1.66 1.09 3.48
CA PHE A 209 1.02 2.11 4.30
C PHE A 209 -0.49 2.11 4.08
N ASN A 210 -1.24 2.52 5.10
CA ASN A 210 -2.68 2.60 5.02
C ASN A 210 -3.27 3.50 6.10
N TRP A 211 -4.19 4.39 5.70
CA TRP A 211 -5.01 5.12 6.64
C TRP A 211 -6.03 4.20 7.33
N ASN A 212 -5.95 4.08 8.63
CA ASN A 212 -6.91 3.32 9.42
C ASN A 212 -7.96 4.27 10.01
N GLU A 213 -9.13 4.28 9.38
CA GLU A 213 -10.25 5.13 9.75
C GLU A 213 -10.77 4.87 11.18
N ASN A 214 -10.67 3.64 11.67
CA ASN A 214 -11.16 3.26 13.00
C ASN A 214 -10.36 3.91 14.13
N ILE A 215 -9.05 4.06 13.93
CA ILE A 215 -8.14 4.64 14.92
C ILE A 215 -7.64 6.04 14.52
N GLN A 216 -8.03 6.54 13.35
CA GLN A 216 -7.64 7.86 12.81
C GLN A 216 -6.12 8.02 12.76
N ARG A 217 -5.42 7.02 12.20
CA ARG A 217 -3.96 6.98 12.10
C ARG A 217 -3.49 6.38 10.79
N GLU A 218 -2.39 6.90 10.30
CA GLU A 218 -1.61 6.22 9.28
C GLU A 218 -0.88 5.03 9.91
N THR A 219 -0.95 3.88 9.26
CA THR A 219 -0.29 2.65 9.72
C THR A 219 0.64 2.10 8.65
N ILE A 220 1.82 1.60 9.07
CA ILE A 220 2.74 0.90 8.18
C ILE A 220 2.91 -0.51 8.67
N HIS A 221 2.69 -1.47 7.77
CA HIS A 221 2.82 -2.90 8.01
C HIS A 221 3.87 -3.52 7.10
N ILE A 222 4.62 -4.46 7.62
CA ILE A 222 5.57 -5.27 6.85
C ILE A 222 4.78 -6.26 5.99
N ILE A 223 5.02 -6.28 4.68
CA ILE A 223 4.38 -7.19 3.72
C ILE A 223 5.30 -8.29 3.20
N HIS A 224 6.61 -8.13 3.36
CA HIS A 224 7.63 -9.16 3.12
C HIS A 224 8.62 -9.15 4.28
N ASP A 225 9.08 -10.33 4.72
CA ASP A 225 10.05 -10.43 5.81
C ASP A 225 11.26 -9.54 5.55
N VAL A 226 11.66 -8.74 6.55
CA VAL A 226 12.76 -7.78 6.48
C VAL A 226 13.85 -8.19 7.45
N LYS A 227 15.09 -8.24 7.00
CA LYS A 227 16.23 -8.56 7.86
C LYS A 227 16.71 -7.34 8.65
N ALA A 228 17.36 -7.57 9.79
CA ALA A 228 18.03 -6.49 10.51
C ALA A 228 19.00 -5.74 9.60
N GLY A 229 18.95 -4.41 9.63
CA GLY A 229 19.78 -3.51 8.81
C GLY A 229 19.27 -3.28 7.39
N GLU A 230 18.24 -3.99 6.95
CA GLU A 230 17.62 -3.78 5.63
C GLU A 230 16.74 -2.53 5.63
N GLN A 231 16.71 -1.81 4.51
CA GLN A 231 15.87 -0.63 4.37
C GLN A 231 14.40 -1.05 4.21
N ILE A 232 13.53 -0.40 4.96
CA ILE A 232 12.07 -0.57 4.84
C ILE A 232 11.56 0.45 3.83
N THR A 233 10.81 -0.02 2.84
CA THR A 233 10.31 0.81 1.74
C THR A 233 8.85 0.49 1.45
N PHE A 234 8.12 1.49 0.95
CA PHE A 234 6.80 1.30 0.34
C PHE A 234 6.75 1.92 -1.07
N SER A 235 5.66 1.75 -1.79
CA SER A 235 5.57 2.29 -3.14
C SER A 235 4.92 3.68 -3.15
N TYR A 236 5.51 4.62 -3.91
CA TYR A 236 4.94 5.95 -4.19
C TYR A 236 4.17 5.99 -5.50
N CYS A 237 4.21 4.90 -6.27
CA CYS A 237 3.56 4.75 -7.56
C CYS A 237 2.78 3.43 -7.63
N ASP A 238 2.01 3.26 -8.68
CA ASP A 238 1.36 1.99 -8.95
C ASP A 238 2.37 0.95 -9.42
N MET A 239 2.57 -0.10 -8.61
CA MET A 239 3.53 -1.18 -8.91
C MET A 239 3.13 -2.03 -10.12
N THR A 240 1.86 -2.01 -10.50
CA THR A 240 1.36 -2.75 -11.68
C THR A 240 1.64 -2.02 -12.98
N HIS A 241 1.98 -0.74 -12.92
CA HIS A 241 2.39 0.03 -14.09
C HIS A 241 3.74 -0.41 -14.62
N GLU A 242 3.92 -0.31 -15.95
CA GLU A 242 5.20 -0.53 -16.59
C GLU A 242 6.23 0.55 -16.17
N LYS A 243 7.52 0.30 -16.44
CA LYS A 243 8.63 1.13 -15.96
C LYS A 243 8.52 2.62 -16.33
N THR A 244 8.14 2.91 -17.58
CA THR A 244 8.04 4.30 -18.09
C THR A 244 6.95 5.07 -17.35
N LEU A 245 5.80 4.42 -17.10
CA LEU A 245 4.71 5.04 -16.37
C LEU A 245 5.05 5.23 -14.90
N ARG A 246 5.68 4.23 -14.24
CA ARG A 246 6.19 4.39 -12.87
C ARG A 246 7.21 5.53 -12.77
N ALA A 247 8.13 5.65 -13.76
CA ALA A 247 9.10 6.74 -13.80
C ALA A 247 8.41 8.11 -13.97
N TRP A 248 7.34 8.16 -14.74
CA TRP A 248 6.53 9.37 -14.89
C TRP A 248 5.83 9.77 -13.59
N GLU A 249 5.23 8.82 -12.86
CA GLU A 249 4.61 9.05 -11.56
C GLU A 249 5.65 9.53 -10.53
N LEU A 250 6.82 8.90 -10.49
CA LEU A 250 7.90 9.25 -9.58
C LEU A 250 8.60 10.58 -9.91
N LYS A 251 8.42 11.09 -11.11
CA LYS A 251 8.98 12.39 -11.55
C LYS A 251 8.62 13.53 -10.59
N HIS A 252 7.44 13.47 -9.97
CA HIS A 252 6.96 14.47 -9.01
C HIS A 252 7.88 14.63 -7.80
N TYR A 253 8.53 13.55 -7.38
CA TYR A 253 9.44 13.52 -6.23
C TYR A 253 10.88 13.97 -6.61
N GLY A 254 11.19 14.14 -7.88
CA GLY A 254 12.49 14.65 -8.36
C GLY A 254 13.62 13.65 -8.35
N PHE A 255 13.36 12.33 -8.27
CA PHE A 255 14.39 11.29 -8.35
C PHE A 255 14.09 10.25 -9.45
N THR A 256 15.11 9.49 -9.83
CA THR A 256 14.98 8.30 -10.67
C THR A 256 15.11 7.06 -9.78
N CYS A 257 14.17 6.13 -9.90
CA CYS A 257 14.19 4.92 -9.10
C CYS A 257 15.28 3.96 -9.56
N ASP A 258 16.08 3.48 -8.60
CA ASP A 258 17.17 2.51 -8.77
C ASP A 258 16.91 1.20 -8.01
N CYS A 259 15.64 0.88 -7.73
CA CYS A 259 15.28 -0.39 -7.08
C CYS A 259 15.52 -1.60 -8.01
N LEU A 260 15.61 -2.78 -7.42
CA LEU A 260 15.87 -4.02 -8.16
C LEU A 260 14.91 -4.26 -9.32
N ALA A 261 13.62 -3.88 -9.17
CA ALA A 261 12.64 -4.00 -10.25
C ALA A 261 12.96 -3.08 -11.43
N CYS A 262 13.52 -1.87 -11.17
CA CYS A 262 13.88 -0.93 -12.22
C CYS A 262 15.23 -1.25 -12.88
N ILE A 263 16.22 -1.72 -12.10
CA ILE A 263 17.53 -2.11 -12.62
C ILE A 263 17.40 -3.34 -13.52
N ARG A 264 16.66 -4.37 -13.09
CA ARG A 264 16.43 -5.58 -13.89
C ARG A 264 15.73 -5.30 -15.21
N ASP A 265 14.92 -4.25 -15.27
CA ASP A 265 14.30 -3.80 -16.53
C ASP A 265 15.32 -3.16 -17.52
N GLU A 266 16.57 -2.90 -17.12
CA GLU A 266 17.65 -2.33 -17.97
C GLU A 266 18.65 -3.38 -18.46
N ASP A 267 18.94 -4.41 -17.65
CA ASP A 267 19.98 -5.42 -17.91
C ASP A 267 19.33 -6.72 -18.45
N ASP A 268 18.78 -6.66 -19.66
CA ASP A 268 18.03 -7.79 -20.26
C ASP A 268 18.93 -8.75 -21.07
N GLU A 269 20.09 -9.16 -20.54
CA GLU A 269 20.90 -10.21 -21.16
C GLU A 269 20.23 -11.59 -21.08
N ASP A 270 19.33 -11.81 -20.09
CA ASP A 270 18.67 -13.11 -19.84
C ASP A 270 17.17 -13.15 -20.20
N GLY A 271 16.57 -12.10 -20.77
CA GLY A 271 15.13 -12.03 -21.11
C GLY A 271 14.18 -11.91 -19.91
N VAL A 272 14.67 -11.86 -18.67
CA VAL A 272 13.87 -11.83 -17.44
C VAL A 272 13.14 -10.48 -17.26
N ALA A 273 13.76 -9.39 -17.70
CA ALA A 273 13.18 -8.07 -17.66
C ALA A 273 11.97 -7.96 -18.59
N ARG A 274 12.08 -8.52 -19.80
CA ARG A 274 11.00 -8.53 -20.78
C ARG A 274 9.77 -9.27 -20.26
N GLU A 275 9.96 -10.41 -19.60
CA GLU A 275 8.87 -11.11 -18.95
C GLU A 275 8.17 -10.28 -17.87
N GLY A 276 8.93 -9.49 -17.09
CA GLY A 276 8.38 -8.58 -16.08
C GLY A 276 7.54 -7.45 -16.68
N VAL A 277 7.98 -6.90 -17.83
CA VAL A 277 7.23 -5.91 -18.61
C VAL A 277 5.95 -6.54 -19.18
N ASP A 278 6.05 -7.71 -19.79
CA ASP A 278 4.92 -8.41 -20.39
C ASP A 278 3.87 -8.77 -19.33
N ARG A 279 4.27 -9.15 -18.11
CA ARG A 279 3.34 -9.41 -16.98
C ARG A 279 2.54 -8.17 -16.59
N ARG A 280 3.18 -7.00 -16.52
CA ARG A 280 2.48 -5.75 -16.17
C ARG A 280 1.52 -5.30 -17.25
N TYR A 281 1.88 -5.43 -18.52
CA TYR A 281 0.94 -5.19 -19.62
C TYR A 281 -0.25 -6.15 -19.56
N ARG A 282 0.00 -7.42 -19.25
CA ARG A 282 -1.07 -8.40 -19.12
C ARG A 282 -1.98 -8.12 -17.92
N ILE A 283 -1.44 -7.66 -16.79
CA ILE A 283 -2.22 -7.20 -15.65
C ILE A 283 -3.15 -6.04 -16.08
N ALA A 284 -2.61 -5.03 -16.76
CA ALA A 284 -3.40 -3.88 -17.20
C ALA A 284 -4.53 -4.28 -18.16
N GLU A 285 -4.27 -5.20 -19.10
CA GLU A 285 -5.28 -5.75 -20.02
C GLU A 285 -6.38 -6.51 -19.26
N LEU A 286 -5.98 -7.37 -18.31
CA LEU A 286 -6.93 -8.12 -17.49
C LEU A 286 -7.73 -7.23 -16.57
N ASP A 287 -7.12 -6.23 -15.93
CA ASP A 287 -7.86 -5.25 -15.12
C ASP A 287 -8.89 -4.50 -15.95
N GLN A 288 -8.54 -4.08 -17.16
CA GLN A 288 -9.48 -3.42 -18.07
C GLN A 288 -10.64 -4.36 -18.46
N THR A 289 -10.35 -5.61 -18.82
CA THR A 289 -11.38 -6.57 -19.27
C THR A 289 -12.26 -7.06 -18.14
N THR A 290 -11.72 -7.20 -16.92
CA THR A 290 -12.47 -7.69 -15.76
C THR A 290 -13.18 -6.59 -14.97
N SER A 291 -12.78 -5.32 -15.10
CA SER A 291 -13.26 -4.19 -14.26
C SER A 291 -14.79 -4.07 -14.23
N TYR A 292 -15.45 -4.22 -15.36
CA TYR A 292 -16.91 -4.13 -15.45
C TYR A 292 -17.63 -5.21 -14.63
N LEU A 293 -17.06 -6.44 -14.59
CA LEU A 293 -17.66 -7.56 -13.88
C LEU A 293 -17.24 -7.64 -12.41
N ARG A 294 -16.12 -7.03 -12.04
CA ARG A 294 -15.62 -7.02 -10.65
C ARG A 294 -16.36 -6.06 -9.72
N GLY A 295 -16.95 -5.02 -10.26
CA GLY A 295 -17.72 -4.04 -9.49
C GLY A 295 -19.16 -4.50 -9.20
N ALA A 296 -20.12 -3.71 -9.63
CA ALA A 296 -21.55 -3.93 -9.38
C ALA A 296 -22.12 -5.22 -10.04
N ASN A 297 -21.37 -5.85 -10.94
CA ASN A 297 -21.81 -7.00 -11.73
C ASN A 297 -21.10 -8.31 -11.38
N LEU A 298 -20.46 -8.39 -10.22
CA LEU A 298 -19.69 -9.56 -9.81
C LEU A 298 -20.52 -10.85 -9.80
N GLU A 299 -21.79 -10.79 -9.37
CA GLU A 299 -22.72 -11.94 -9.41
C GLU A 299 -22.96 -12.49 -10.80
N ILE A 300 -22.82 -11.65 -11.84
CA ILE A 300 -22.89 -12.08 -13.24
C ILE A 300 -21.54 -12.68 -13.64
N GLY A 301 -20.44 -11.99 -13.31
CA GLY A 301 -19.10 -12.39 -13.69
C GLY A 301 -18.70 -13.77 -13.16
N VAL A 302 -19.02 -14.09 -11.90
CA VAL A 302 -18.68 -15.39 -11.30
C VAL A 302 -19.35 -16.59 -11.98
N ARG A 303 -20.36 -16.35 -12.83
CA ARG A 303 -21.04 -17.37 -13.65
C ARG A 303 -20.34 -17.61 -15.00
N GLU A 304 -19.45 -16.71 -15.39
CA GLU A 304 -18.75 -16.76 -16.67
C GLU A 304 -17.39 -17.45 -16.50
N PRO A 305 -17.17 -18.67 -17.09
CA PRO A 305 -15.90 -19.39 -16.90
C PRO A 305 -14.66 -18.61 -17.35
N GLU A 306 -14.76 -17.80 -18.40
CA GLU A 306 -13.64 -16.99 -18.89
C GLU A 306 -13.27 -15.88 -17.89
N PHE A 307 -14.23 -15.25 -17.25
CA PHE A 307 -13.97 -14.25 -16.21
C PHE A 307 -13.24 -14.87 -15.01
N VAL A 308 -13.68 -16.04 -14.56
CA VAL A 308 -13.01 -16.74 -13.45
C VAL A 308 -11.57 -17.12 -13.82
N LYS A 309 -11.34 -17.57 -15.07
CA LYS A 309 -10.00 -17.85 -15.57
C LYS A 309 -9.11 -16.60 -15.59
N GLN A 310 -9.65 -15.48 -16.03
CA GLN A 310 -8.95 -14.19 -16.03
C GLN A 310 -8.60 -13.72 -14.60
N LEU A 311 -9.49 -13.90 -13.62
CA LEU A 311 -9.19 -13.62 -12.22
C LEU A 311 -8.08 -14.50 -11.66
N LEU A 312 -8.05 -15.77 -12.01
CA LEU A 312 -6.98 -16.69 -11.62
C LEU A 312 -5.64 -16.30 -12.23
N GLU A 313 -5.62 -15.97 -13.53
CA GLU A 313 -4.43 -15.45 -14.21
C GLU A 313 -3.94 -14.16 -13.55
N LEU A 314 -4.86 -13.24 -13.24
CA LEU A 314 -4.55 -11.98 -12.58
C LEU A 314 -3.93 -12.20 -11.20
N ALA A 315 -4.46 -13.14 -10.39
CA ALA A 315 -3.88 -13.49 -9.09
C ALA A 315 -2.43 -14.02 -9.22
N VAL A 316 -2.18 -14.88 -10.21
CA VAL A 316 -0.84 -15.42 -10.48
C VAL A 316 0.13 -14.28 -10.86
N LEU A 317 -0.27 -13.42 -11.79
CA LEU A 317 0.56 -12.30 -12.25
C LEU A 317 0.92 -11.34 -11.13
N HIS A 318 -0.05 -11.00 -10.24
CA HIS A 318 0.23 -10.17 -9.06
C HIS A 318 1.28 -10.83 -8.14
N MET A 319 1.16 -12.13 -7.89
CA MET A 319 2.17 -12.85 -7.11
C MET A 319 3.54 -12.87 -7.78
N GLU A 320 3.60 -13.07 -9.10
CA GLU A 320 4.87 -13.11 -9.87
C GLU A 320 5.60 -11.76 -9.90
N ILE A 321 4.88 -10.63 -9.92
CA ILE A 321 5.50 -9.31 -9.78
C ILE A 321 5.79 -8.92 -8.33
N GLY A 322 5.47 -9.79 -7.36
CA GLY A 322 5.69 -9.53 -5.93
C GLY A 322 4.67 -8.56 -5.31
N ASP A 323 3.53 -8.35 -5.95
CA ASP A 323 2.47 -7.50 -5.41
C ASP A 323 1.68 -8.23 -4.32
N TYR A 324 2.03 -7.95 -3.07
CA TYR A 324 1.30 -8.41 -1.88
C TYR A 324 0.50 -7.24 -1.32
N SER A 325 -0.65 -6.95 -1.91
CA SER A 325 -1.47 -5.77 -1.63
C SER A 325 -2.96 -6.08 -1.52
N MET A 326 -3.74 -5.06 -1.20
CA MET A 326 -5.20 -5.16 -1.17
C MET A 326 -5.82 -5.47 -2.54
N ARG A 327 -5.10 -5.22 -3.66
CA ARG A 327 -5.56 -5.67 -4.99
C ARG A 327 -5.62 -7.19 -5.05
N LEU A 328 -4.54 -7.85 -4.64
CA LEU A 328 -4.50 -9.31 -4.57
C LEU A 328 -5.55 -9.87 -3.58
N ALA A 329 -5.75 -9.21 -2.42
CA ALA A 329 -6.80 -9.60 -1.48
C ALA A 329 -8.20 -9.54 -2.10
N ASN A 330 -8.49 -8.49 -2.88
CA ASN A 330 -9.76 -8.34 -3.57
C ASN A 330 -9.96 -9.41 -4.65
N ILE A 331 -8.91 -9.74 -5.42
CA ILE A 331 -8.98 -10.82 -6.41
C ILE A 331 -9.28 -12.16 -5.72
N TYR A 332 -8.63 -12.46 -4.61
CA TYR A 332 -8.93 -13.66 -3.82
C TYR A 332 -10.36 -13.67 -3.28
N THR A 333 -10.89 -12.50 -2.91
CA THR A 333 -12.31 -12.38 -2.49
C THR A 333 -13.26 -12.68 -3.64
N ASP A 334 -13.00 -12.14 -4.84
CA ASP A 334 -13.79 -12.41 -6.04
C ASP A 334 -13.74 -13.90 -6.41
N LEU A 335 -12.57 -14.54 -6.32
CA LEU A 335 -12.38 -15.97 -6.53
C LEU A 335 -13.11 -16.82 -5.48
N ALA A 336 -13.12 -16.39 -4.21
CA ALA A 336 -13.86 -17.07 -3.15
C ALA A 336 -15.37 -17.10 -3.44
N LEU A 337 -15.92 -15.99 -3.95
CA LEU A 337 -17.33 -15.90 -4.35
C LEU A 337 -17.63 -16.73 -5.61
N ALA A 338 -16.69 -16.81 -6.55
CA ALA A 338 -16.82 -17.70 -7.73
C ALA A 338 -16.83 -19.18 -7.31
N CYS A 339 -15.98 -19.58 -6.37
CA CYS A 339 -15.99 -20.92 -5.80
C CYS A 339 -17.29 -21.22 -5.04
N GLU A 340 -17.80 -20.27 -4.27
CA GLU A 340 -19.08 -20.40 -3.56
C GLU A 340 -20.23 -20.66 -4.55
N PHE A 341 -20.28 -19.88 -5.64
CA PHE A 341 -21.26 -20.07 -6.70
C PHE A 341 -21.15 -21.44 -7.38
N ALA A 342 -19.93 -21.97 -7.55
CA ALA A 342 -19.66 -23.28 -8.16
C ALA A 342 -19.83 -24.44 -7.15
N GLU A 343 -20.24 -24.17 -5.91
CA GLU A 343 -20.32 -25.13 -4.79
C GLU A 343 -18.99 -25.83 -4.47
N ASP A 344 -17.86 -25.22 -4.90
CA ASP A 344 -16.49 -25.63 -4.55
C ASP A 344 -16.06 -24.97 -3.24
N PHE A 345 -16.75 -25.32 -2.16
CA PHE A 345 -16.58 -24.67 -0.86
C PHE A 345 -15.19 -24.82 -0.28
N LYS A 346 -14.48 -25.90 -0.60
CA LYS A 346 -13.11 -26.11 -0.15
C LYS A 346 -12.17 -25.03 -0.72
N ASN A 347 -12.11 -24.90 -2.04
CA ASN A 347 -11.28 -23.91 -2.70
C ASN A 347 -11.76 -22.48 -2.34
N GLY A 348 -13.07 -22.26 -2.20
CA GLY A 348 -13.64 -20.99 -1.74
C GLY A 348 -13.14 -20.59 -0.35
N GLN A 349 -13.07 -21.54 0.60
CA GLN A 349 -12.50 -21.30 1.92
C GLN A 349 -11.02 -20.92 1.85
N ASP A 350 -10.23 -21.62 1.04
CA ASP A 350 -8.80 -21.34 0.87
C ASP A 350 -8.57 -19.95 0.26
N MET A 351 -9.37 -19.54 -0.73
CA MET A 351 -9.32 -18.19 -1.31
C MET A 351 -9.71 -17.12 -0.28
N ALA A 352 -10.79 -17.32 0.47
CA ALA A 352 -11.21 -16.40 1.52
C ALA A 352 -10.17 -16.27 2.65
N ALA A 353 -9.51 -17.36 3.03
CA ALA A 353 -8.44 -17.36 4.01
C ALA A 353 -7.22 -16.54 3.52
N ASN A 354 -6.85 -16.69 2.23
CA ASN A 354 -5.79 -15.88 1.63
C ASN A 354 -6.15 -14.39 1.62
N ALA A 355 -7.38 -14.04 1.23
CA ALA A 355 -7.86 -12.66 1.24
C ALA A 355 -7.79 -12.05 2.65
N LEU A 356 -8.30 -12.76 3.66
CA LEU A 356 -8.26 -12.32 5.05
C LEU A 356 -6.83 -12.16 5.58
N ARG A 357 -5.93 -13.08 5.25
CA ARG A 357 -4.52 -13.01 5.63
C ARG A 357 -3.86 -11.77 5.05
N ILE A 358 -4.00 -11.51 3.74
CA ILE A 358 -3.44 -10.33 3.11
C ILE A 358 -4.02 -9.05 3.72
N LYS A 359 -5.34 -9.00 3.95
CA LYS A 359 -5.97 -7.86 4.62
C LYS A 359 -5.34 -7.56 5.97
N ARG A 360 -5.14 -8.59 6.80
CA ARG A 360 -4.50 -8.48 8.12
C ARG A 360 -3.05 -8.00 8.00
N ASP A 361 -2.28 -8.64 7.11
CA ASP A 361 -0.86 -8.35 6.94
C ASP A 361 -0.61 -6.93 6.41
N CYS A 362 -1.50 -6.41 5.55
CA CYS A 362 -1.34 -5.07 4.96
C CYS A 362 -1.94 -3.95 5.80
N GLN A 363 -3.02 -4.21 6.57
CA GLN A 363 -3.81 -3.15 7.18
C GLN A 363 -4.16 -3.37 8.65
N GLY A 364 -3.85 -4.55 9.19
CA GLY A 364 -4.20 -4.94 10.57
C GLY A 364 -5.62 -5.45 10.73
N ASP A 365 -5.87 -6.12 11.85
CA ASP A 365 -7.18 -6.70 12.19
C ASP A 365 -8.16 -5.66 12.77
N ASP A 366 -7.69 -4.49 13.14
CA ASP A 366 -8.46 -3.32 13.57
C ASP A 366 -8.86 -2.39 12.41
N SER A 367 -8.50 -2.75 11.16
CA SER A 367 -8.80 -1.94 9.98
C SER A 367 -10.31 -1.95 9.66
N PRO A 368 -10.82 -0.88 9.02
CA PRO A 368 -12.17 -0.91 8.46
C PRO A 368 -12.33 -2.13 7.55
N ASP A 369 -13.53 -2.65 7.45
CA ASP A 369 -13.86 -3.78 6.57
C ASP A 369 -13.22 -5.14 6.93
N PHE A 370 -12.35 -5.24 7.94
CA PHE A 370 -11.76 -6.53 8.33
C PHE A 370 -12.81 -7.60 8.63
N GLU A 371 -13.90 -7.22 9.32
CA GLU A 371 -15.01 -8.13 9.60
C GLU A 371 -15.71 -8.65 8.34
N LYS A 372 -15.73 -7.91 7.24
CA LYS A 372 -16.30 -8.40 5.97
C LYS A 372 -15.56 -9.63 5.44
N TYR A 373 -14.22 -9.64 5.53
CA TYR A 373 -13.40 -10.79 5.14
C TYR A 373 -13.63 -12.00 6.05
N LYS A 374 -13.74 -11.78 7.37
CA LYS A 374 -14.08 -12.83 8.31
C LYS A 374 -15.46 -13.45 8.05
N VAL A 375 -16.47 -12.62 7.74
CA VAL A 375 -17.82 -13.09 7.44
C VAL A 375 -17.82 -14.02 6.23
N ILE A 376 -17.09 -13.66 5.15
CA ILE A 376 -16.97 -14.50 3.95
C ILE A 376 -16.31 -15.84 4.31
N LEU A 377 -15.19 -15.83 5.03
CA LEU A 377 -14.49 -17.05 5.44
C LEU A 377 -15.38 -17.94 6.33
N LYS A 378 -16.04 -17.37 7.34
CA LYS A 378 -16.95 -18.13 8.22
C LYS A 378 -18.12 -18.78 7.45
N ARG A 379 -18.67 -18.06 6.47
CA ARG A 379 -19.76 -18.56 5.62
C ARG A 379 -19.30 -19.77 4.81
N LEU A 380 -18.21 -19.64 4.10
CA LEU A 380 -17.64 -20.71 3.25
C LEU A 380 -17.20 -21.92 4.10
N HIS A 381 -16.63 -21.70 5.28
CA HIS A 381 -16.28 -22.78 6.20
C HIS A 381 -17.52 -23.58 6.64
N ARG A 382 -18.64 -22.93 6.97
CA ARG A 382 -19.90 -23.61 7.31
C ARG A 382 -20.45 -24.41 6.13
N SER A 383 -20.43 -23.83 4.92
CA SER A 383 -20.88 -24.52 3.71
C SER A 383 -20.02 -25.75 3.40
N TYR A 384 -18.70 -25.61 3.58
CA TYR A 384 -17.78 -26.75 3.41
C TYR A 384 -18.05 -27.86 4.42
N LYS A 385 -18.22 -27.56 5.71
CA LYS A 385 -18.59 -28.58 6.71
C LYS A 385 -19.91 -29.26 6.35
N ALA A 386 -20.94 -28.51 6.00
CA ALA A 386 -22.23 -29.09 5.62
C ALA A 386 -22.14 -30.01 4.38
N SER A 387 -21.24 -29.72 3.43
CA SER A 387 -21.03 -30.60 2.26
C SER A 387 -20.26 -31.88 2.56
N GLN A 388 -19.59 -31.98 3.72
CA GLN A 388 -18.93 -33.21 4.16
C GLN A 388 -19.88 -34.14 4.92
N ASP A 389 -20.95 -33.58 5.50
CA ASP A 389 -21.93 -34.30 6.29
C ASP A 389 -23.11 -34.82 5.44
N ALA A 390 -23.19 -34.40 4.17
CA ALA A 390 -24.20 -34.78 3.18
C ALA A 390 -23.75 -35.92 2.28
#